data_fad1e58390307adac4a57e8044c5fda8
#
_entry.id   fad1e58390307adac4a57e8044c5fda8
#
_cell.length_a   1.000
_cell.length_b   1.000
_cell.length_c   1.000
_cell.angle_alpha   90.00
_cell.angle_beta   90.00
_cell.angle_gamma   90.00
#
_symmetry.space_group_name_H-M   'P 1'
#
loop_
_entity.id
_entity.type
_entity.pdbx_description
1 polymer ?
#
loop_
_entity_poly.entity_id
_entity_poly.type
_entity_poly.pdbx_seq_one_letter_code
_entity_poly.pdbx_strand_id
1 'polypeptide(L)'
;MYKILKTDGRAKRAEFTTVHGTVQTPVFMNVGTVAAIKGAVATTDLQEIGTQIELSNTYHLHVRPGDKLIKELGGLHKFMNWNKPILTDSGGFQVFSLAGLRKIKEEGVTFQSHIDGHKIFMGPEESMQIQSNLGSTIAMAFDECAPAKADRKYIINSVERTTRWLERCKKEMNRLNSLEDTINKSQMLFGINQGAIYDDIRIDHAKRISELDLDGYAVGCLAVGETHEEMYHVLDEVVPYLPQNKPTYLMGVGTPANILESVDRGIDFFDCVYPSRNGRHGHVYTKFGKINLFNAKYEKDTSPIEEGCQCPACRNYSRAYIRHLLKAKEMLGMRLCVLHNLYFYNHLMEDIRGAIDAGNYKSFKDERLYLLKTYDKK
;
A
#
# COMPACT_ATOMS: atom_id res chain seq x y z
N MET A 1 -16.81 -8.10 -4.72
CA MET A 1 -17.28 -9.12 -3.71
C MET A 1 -16.05 -9.73 -3.04
N TYR A 2 -16.06 -9.85 -1.69
CA TYR A 2 -14.99 -10.51 -0.93
C TYR A 2 -15.45 -11.89 -0.48
N LYS A 3 -14.68 -12.94 -0.81
CA LYS A 3 -15.01 -14.33 -0.51
C LYS A 3 -13.83 -15.02 0.17
N ILE A 4 -13.97 -15.36 1.45
CA ILE A 4 -12.98 -16.16 2.17
C ILE A 4 -13.04 -17.59 1.66
N LEU A 5 -11.90 -18.13 1.26
CA LEU A 5 -11.73 -19.51 0.77
C LEU A 5 -11.26 -20.43 1.89
N LYS A 6 -10.33 -19.95 2.73
CA LYS A 6 -9.77 -20.68 3.86
C LYS A 6 -9.24 -19.73 4.94
N THR A 7 -9.20 -20.21 6.17
CA THR A 7 -8.57 -19.54 7.30
C THR A 7 -7.59 -20.49 8.00
N ASP A 8 -6.53 -19.91 8.56
CA ASP A 8 -5.59 -20.59 9.45
C ASP A 8 -5.30 -19.63 10.63
N GLY A 9 -5.90 -19.88 11.78
CA GLY A 9 -6.03 -18.90 12.84
C GLY A 9 -6.83 -17.68 12.36
N ARG A 10 -6.25 -16.47 12.48
CA ARG A 10 -6.85 -15.24 11.95
C ARG A 10 -6.40 -14.92 10.51
N ALA A 11 -5.39 -15.62 10.00
CA ALA A 11 -4.93 -15.45 8.62
C ALA A 11 -6.02 -15.94 7.64
N LYS A 12 -6.30 -15.12 6.62
CA LYS A 12 -7.38 -15.36 5.66
C LYS A 12 -6.82 -15.54 4.25
N ARG A 13 -7.22 -16.59 3.58
CA ARG A 13 -7.07 -16.80 2.13
C ARG A 13 -8.40 -16.44 1.47
N ALA A 14 -8.42 -15.39 0.65
CA ALA A 14 -9.66 -14.93 0.05
C ALA A 14 -9.50 -14.45 -1.39
N GLU A 15 -10.63 -14.25 -2.06
CA GLU A 15 -10.76 -13.60 -3.37
C GLU A 15 -11.52 -12.30 -3.21
N PHE A 16 -10.98 -11.22 -3.79
CA PHE A 16 -11.64 -9.93 -3.87
C PHE A 16 -11.91 -9.60 -5.34
N THR A 17 -13.17 -9.76 -5.74
CA THR A 17 -13.62 -9.53 -7.14
C THR A 17 -14.00 -8.07 -7.34
N THR A 18 -13.43 -7.48 -8.38
CA THR A 18 -13.65 -6.09 -8.81
C THR A 18 -14.01 -6.04 -10.29
N VAL A 19 -14.37 -4.85 -10.79
CA VAL A 19 -14.63 -4.64 -12.24
C VAL A 19 -13.38 -4.79 -13.11
N HIS A 20 -12.18 -4.71 -12.51
CA HIS A 20 -10.90 -4.83 -13.22
C HIS A 20 -10.20 -6.18 -12.93
N GLY A 21 -10.93 -7.17 -12.43
CA GLY A 21 -10.42 -8.50 -12.13
C GLY A 21 -10.47 -8.88 -10.66
N THR A 22 -10.08 -10.12 -10.38
CA THR A 22 -10.07 -10.69 -9.03
C THR A 22 -8.67 -10.64 -8.44
N VAL A 23 -8.58 -10.16 -7.21
CA VAL A 23 -7.35 -10.12 -6.41
C VAL A 23 -7.35 -11.28 -5.42
N GLN A 24 -6.28 -12.05 -5.43
CA GLN A 24 -6.04 -13.14 -4.46
C GLN A 24 -5.38 -12.56 -3.22
N THR A 25 -6.02 -12.66 -2.06
CA THR A 25 -5.48 -12.13 -0.80
C THR A 25 -4.94 -13.24 0.11
N PRO A 26 -3.95 -12.95 0.98
CA PRO A 26 -3.28 -11.66 1.18
C PRO A 26 -2.49 -11.18 -0.05
N VAL A 27 -2.39 -9.86 -0.23
CA VAL A 27 -1.75 -9.25 -1.40
C VAL A 27 -0.90 -8.03 -1.03
N PHE A 28 0.19 -7.83 -1.75
CA PHE A 28 0.99 -6.61 -1.70
C PHE A 28 0.72 -5.75 -2.94
N MET A 29 0.36 -4.49 -2.74
CA MET A 29 0.14 -3.50 -3.79
C MET A 29 1.46 -2.80 -4.12
N ASN A 30 1.91 -2.93 -5.36
CA ASN A 30 3.11 -2.23 -5.81
C ASN A 30 2.82 -0.74 -5.99
N VAL A 31 3.63 0.13 -5.37
CA VAL A 31 3.35 1.58 -5.31
C VAL A 31 3.89 2.32 -6.52
N GLY A 32 2.98 2.77 -7.39
CA GLY A 32 3.23 3.62 -8.54
C GLY A 32 2.82 5.08 -8.30
N THR A 33 3.63 5.83 -7.59
CA THR A 33 3.33 7.18 -7.07
C THR A 33 2.70 8.13 -8.10
N VAL A 34 3.20 8.13 -9.33
CA VAL A 34 2.79 9.04 -10.42
C VAL A 34 2.45 8.25 -11.69
N ALA A 35 1.57 7.26 -11.58
CA ALA A 35 1.24 6.31 -12.64
C ALA A 35 2.47 5.53 -13.15
N ALA A 36 3.46 5.34 -12.30
CA ALA A 36 4.67 4.56 -12.59
C ALA A 36 5.41 4.20 -11.30
N ILE A 37 6.03 3.04 -11.29
CA ILE A 37 6.93 2.62 -10.21
C ILE A 37 8.27 3.37 -10.36
N LYS A 38 8.68 4.07 -9.31
CA LYS A 38 10.02 4.71 -9.27
C LYS A 38 11.11 3.65 -9.38
N GLY A 39 11.94 3.76 -10.41
CA GLY A 39 12.98 2.77 -10.74
C GLY A 39 12.84 2.21 -12.16
N ALA A 40 12.12 2.93 -13.02
CA ALA A 40 11.95 2.61 -14.45
C ALA A 40 11.33 1.22 -14.69
N VAL A 41 10.34 0.84 -13.87
CA VAL A 41 9.57 -0.41 -14.05
C VAL A 41 8.28 -0.07 -14.80
N ALA A 42 8.09 -0.71 -15.94
CA ALA A 42 6.92 -0.54 -16.78
C ALA A 42 5.75 -1.43 -16.32
N THR A 43 4.54 -1.14 -16.81
CA THR A 43 3.35 -1.98 -16.56
C THR A 43 3.51 -3.40 -17.12
N THR A 44 4.24 -3.57 -18.24
CA THR A 44 4.60 -4.88 -18.77
C THR A 44 5.50 -5.68 -17.82
N ASP A 45 6.44 -5.00 -17.15
CA ASP A 45 7.27 -5.64 -16.11
C ASP A 45 6.40 -6.09 -14.92
N LEU A 46 5.43 -5.25 -14.51
CA LEU A 46 4.50 -5.59 -13.42
C LEU A 46 3.64 -6.81 -13.76
N GLN A 47 3.23 -6.94 -15.04
CA GLN A 47 2.51 -8.13 -15.51
C GLN A 47 3.40 -9.37 -15.45
N GLU A 48 4.66 -9.28 -15.92
CA GLU A 48 5.62 -10.38 -15.91
C GLU A 48 5.92 -10.89 -14.50
N ILE A 49 6.02 -9.99 -13.51
CA ILE A 49 6.30 -10.35 -12.10
C ILE A 49 5.05 -10.70 -11.29
N GLY A 50 3.89 -10.87 -11.93
CA GLY A 50 2.68 -11.34 -11.26
C GLY A 50 1.97 -10.31 -10.39
N THR A 51 2.19 -9.00 -10.58
CA THR A 51 1.47 -7.95 -9.85
C THR A 51 -0.03 -8.07 -10.08
N GLN A 52 -0.82 -8.13 -9.00
CA GLN A 52 -2.27 -8.27 -9.07
C GLN A 52 -3.01 -6.94 -8.97
N ILE A 53 -2.46 -6.01 -8.21
CA ILE A 53 -3.04 -4.69 -7.94
C ILE A 53 -1.92 -3.67 -7.73
N GLU A 54 -2.10 -2.47 -8.25
CA GLU A 54 -1.19 -1.35 -8.10
C GLU A 54 -1.82 -0.28 -7.21
N LEU A 55 -0.98 0.48 -6.47
CA LEU A 55 -1.40 1.66 -5.72
C LEU A 55 -0.85 2.91 -6.38
N SER A 56 -1.73 3.86 -6.71
CA SER A 56 -1.37 5.20 -7.22
C SER A 56 -1.73 6.30 -6.24
N ASN A 57 -0.91 7.38 -6.20
CA ASN A 57 -1.10 8.46 -5.23
C ASN A 57 -1.96 9.61 -5.78
N THR A 58 -3.12 9.82 -5.16
CA THR A 58 -4.11 10.84 -5.52
C THR A 58 -3.52 12.25 -5.56
N TYR A 59 -2.86 12.68 -4.48
CA TYR A 59 -2.25 14.00 -4.41
C TYR A 59 -1.23 14.27 -5.52
N HIS A 60 -0.31 13.34 -5.74
CA HIS A 60 0.72 13.50 -6.75
C HIS A 60 0.15 13.59 -8.16
N LEU A 61 -0.85 12.77 -8.47
CA LEU A 61 -1.52 12.77 -9.78
C LEU A 61 -2.41 13.98 -9.99
N HIS A 62 -3.05 14.50 -8.92
CA HIS A 62 -3.80 15.76 -8.96
C HIS A 62 -2.89 16.95 -9.28
N VAL A 63 -1.73 17.03 -8.64
CA VAL A 63 -0.79 18.15 -8.88
C VAL A 63 -0.10 18.02 -10.23
N ARG A 64 0.23 16.80 -10.66
CA ARG A 64 0.87 16.52 -11.95
C ARG A 64 0.60 15.09 -12.43
N PRO A 65 0.03 14.90 -13.62
CA PRO A 65 -0.27 15.88 -14.66
C PRO A 65 -1.60 16.62 -14.47
N GLY A 66 -2.40 16.25 -13.47
CA GLY A 66 -3.75 16.73 -13.20
C GLY A 66 -4.80 15.64 -13.46
N ASP A 67 -5.67 15.42 -12.49
CA ASP A 67 -6.74 14.40 -12.55
C ASP A 67 -7.74 14.63 -13.69
N LYS A 68 -8.03 15.90 -14.01
CA LYS A 68 -8.92 16.26 -15.14
C LYS A 68 -8.34 15.81 -16.48
N LEU A 69 -7.02 16.03 -16.70
CA LEU A 69 -6.34 15.55 -17.88
C LEU A 69 -6.39 14.02 -17.98
N ILE A 70 -6.17 13.32 -16.85
CA ILE A 70 -6.23 11.86 -16.81
C ILE A 70 -7.67 11.38 -17.14
N LYS A 71 -8.70 12.08 -16.65
CA LYS A 71 -10.10 11.81 -17.01
C LYS A 71 -10.33 11.93 -18.52
N GLU A 72 -9.89 13.03 -19.13
CA GLU A 72 -9.99 13.27 -20.58
C GLU A 72 -9.31 12.16 -21.40
N LEU A 73 -8.22 11.59 -20.89
CA LEU A 73 -7.49 10.47 -21.50
C LEU A 73 -8.08 9.09 -21.18
N GLY A 74 -9.21 9.03 -20.46
CA GLY A 74 -9.97 7.81 -20.18
C GLY A 74 -9.62 7.09 -18.90
N GLY A 75 -9.02 7.82 -17.93
CA GLY A 75 -8.67 7.31 -16.60
C GLY A 75 -7.28 6.66 -16.52
N LEU A 76 -6.83 6.34 -15.29
CA LEU A 76 -5.50 5.80 -15.02
C LEU A 76 -5.21 4.49 -15.76
N HIS A 77 -6.17 3.58 -15.78
CA HIS A 77 -6.00 2.29 -16.45
C HIS A 77 -5.59 2.46 -17.92
N LYS A 78 -6.26 3.35 -18.64
CA LYS A 78 -5.95 3.64 -20.04
C LYS A 78 -4.66 4.45 -20.15
N PHE A 79 -4.48 5.45 -19.29
CA PHE A 79 -3.33 6.35 -19.29
C PHE A 79 -2.01 5.61 -19.13
N MET A 80 -1.92 4.64 -18.21
CA MET A 80 -0.72 3.87 -17.95
C MET A 80 -0.67 2.48 -18.59
N ASN A 81 -1.67 2.14 -19.42
CA ASN A 81 -1.81 0.82 -20.04
C ASN A 81 -1.79 -0.32 -19.00
N TRP A 82 -2.63 -0.21 -17.97
CA TRP A 82 -2.78 -1.20 -16.92
C TRP A 82 -4.21 -1.70 -16.85
N ASN A 83 -4.43 -3.01 -16.93
CA ASN A 83 -5.76 -3.62 -17.04
C ASN A 83 -6.21 -4.37 -15.77
N LYS A 84 -5.43 -4.31 -14.69
CA LYS A 84 -5.77 -4.91 -13.40
C LYS A 84 -6.19 -3.84 -12.39
N PRO A 85 -6.69 -4.22 -11.20
CA PRO A 85 -7.11 -3.26 -10.20
C PRO A 85 -6.06 -2.21 -9.82
N ILE A 86 -6.53 -0.99 -9.57
CA ILE A 86 -5.75 0.13 -9.00
C ILE A 86 -6.46 0.59 -7.74
N LEU A 87 -5.73 0.74 -6.64
CA LEU A 87 -6.16 1.48 -5.47
C LEU A 87 -5.54 2.87 -5.52
N THR A 88 -6.34 3.92 -5.31
CA THR A 88 -5.83 5.27 -5.08
C THR A 88 -5.91 5.61 -3.60
N ASP A 89 -4.82 6.14 -3.03
CA ASP A 89 -4.83 6.66 -1.67
C ASP A 89 -5.72 7.91 -1.55
N SER A 90 -6.02 8.33 -0.32
CA SER A 90 -6.88 9.50 -0.07
C SER A 90 -6.23 10.83 -0.45
N GLY A 91 -4.90 10.88 -0.59
CA GLY A 91 -4.10 12.12 -0.63
C GLY A 91 -3.86 12.72 0.76
N GLY A 92 -4.56 12.28 1.80
CA GLY A 92 -4.48 12.82 3.15
C GLY A 92 -3.09 12.73 3.75
N PHE A 93 -2.44 11.55 3.69
CA PHE A 93 -1.10 11.39 4.24
C PHE A 93 -0.07 12.36 3.62
N GLN A 94 -0.10 12.57 2.31
CA GLN A 94 0.80 13.51 1.62
C GLN A 94 0.55 14.94 2.05
N VAL A 95 -0.71 15.32 2.23
CA VAL A 95 -1.11 16.62 2.78
C VAL A 95 -0.54 16.80 4.19
N PHE A 96 -0.56 15.76 5.02
CA PHE A 96 -0.04 15.80 6.38
C PHE A 96 1.49 15.70 6.47
N SER A 97 2.14 14.97 5.59
CA SER A 97 3.58 14.72 5.62
C SER A 97 4.43 15.76 4.86
N LEU A 98 3.90 16.34 3.78
CA LEU A 98 4.65 17.24 2.89
C LEU A 98 4.39 18.73 3.17
N ALA A 99 3.29 19.07 3.80
CA ALA A 99 2.91 20.45 4.04
C ALA A 99 3.47 20.99 5.36
N GLY A 100 4.53 21.78 5.29
CA GLY A 100 5.09 22.50 6.45
C GLY A 100 4.12 23.50 7.10
N LEU A 101 3.21 24.09 6.32
CA LEU A 101 2.14 24.99 6.76
C LEU A 101 0.82 24.46 6.22
N ARG A 102 0.01 23.88 7.10
CA ARG A 102 -1.33 23.40 6.78
C ARG A 102 -2.36 23.98 7.75
N LYS A 103 -3.55 24.24 7.24
CA LYS A 103 -4.69 24.67 8.04
C LYS A 103 -5.81 23.65 7.91
N ILE A 104 -6.04 22.90 8.99
CA ILE A 104 -7.09 21.89 9.07
C ILE A 104 -8.35 22.55 9.59
N LYS A 105 -9.47 22.33 8.92
CA LYS A 105 -10.81 22.74 9.29
C LYS A 105 -11.78 21.59 9.10
N GLU A 106 -13.02 21.76 9.50
CA GLU A 106 -14.08 20.77 9.28
C GLU A 106 -14.35 20.53 7.79
N GLU A 107 -14.25 21.58 6.97
CA GLU A 107 -14.46 21.49 5.52
C GLU A 107 -13.39 20.67 4.82
N GLY A 108 -12.13 20.75 5.28
CA GLY A 108 -10.98 20.11 4.68
C GLY A 108 -9.66 20.77 5.09
N VAL A 109 -8.62 20.58 4.28
CA VAL A 109 -7.26 21.06 4.55
C VAL A 109 -6.79 21.98 3.43
N THR A 110 -6.30 23.16 3.80
CA THR A 110 -5.59 24.05 2.89
C THR A 110 -4.10 23.95 3.12
N PHE A 111 -3.33 23.74 2.06
CA PHE A 111 -1.88 23.57 2.09
C PHE A 111 -1.21 24.07 0.81
N GLN A 112 0.12 24.03 0.74
CA GLN A 112 0.87 24.46 -0.44
C GLN A 112 1.39 23.27 -1.24
N SER A 113 1.30 23.37 -2.56
CA SER A 113 1.91 22.42 -3.50
C SER A 113 3.42 22.37 -3.28
N HIS A 114 3.98 21.15 -3.21
CA HIS A 114 5.42 20.94 -3.10
C HIS A 114 6.18 21.20 -4.41
N ILE A 115 5.46 21.43 -5.51
CA ILE A 115 6.06 21.67 -6.83
C ILE A 115 6.32 23.17 -7.06
N ASP A 116 5.33 24.00 -6.79
CA ASP A 116 5.32 25.43 -7.15
C ASP A 116 4.79 26.36 -6.05
N GLY A 117 4.40 25.78 -4.90
CA GLY A 117 3.95 26.52 -3.73
C GLY A 117 2.54 27.10 -3.84
N HIS A 118 1.78 26.87 -4.92
CA HIS A 118 0.41 27.37 -4.98
C HIS A 118 -0.47 26.72 -3.91
N LYS A 119 -1.52 27.44 -3.47
CA LYS A 119 -2.46 26.94 -2.46
C LYS A 119 -3.40 25.92 -3.06
N ILE A 120 -3.54 24.78 -2.40
CA ILE A 120 -4.48 23.71 -2.72
C ILE A 120 -5.43 23.56 -1.53
N PHE A 121 -6.71 23.40 -1.81
CA PHE A 121 -7.70 22.93 -0.85
C PHE A 121 -8.05 21.48 -1.20
N MET A 122 -8.12 20.62 -0.20
CA MET A 122 -8.55 19.23 -0.33
C MET A 122 -9.39 18.85 0.89
N GLY A 123 -10.59 18.41 0.63
CA GLY A 123 -11.49 17.83 1.59
C GLY A 123 -12.05 16.50 1.08
N PRO A 124 -13.03 15.93 1.77
CA PRO A 124 -13.67 14.68 1.38
C PRO A 124 -14.21 14.70 -0.06
N GLU A 125 -14.94 15.71 -0.44
CA GLU A 125 -15.55 15.82 -1.76
C GLU A 125 -14.49 15.99 -2.85
N GLU A 126 -13.48 16.84 -2.63
CA GLU A 126 -12.39 17.04 -3.58
C GLU A 126 -11.58 15.77 -3.76
N SER A 127 -11.24 15.05 -2.68
CA SER A 127 -10.54 13.78 -2.75
C SER A 127 -11.32 12.74 -3.54
N MET A 128 -12.62 12.59 -3.29
CA MET A 128 -13.48 11.68 -4.04
C MET A 128 -13.59 12.08 -5.51
N GLN A 129 -13.73 13.37 -5.81
CA GLN A 129 -13.80 13.86 -7.19
C GLN A 129 -12.49 13.57 -7.96
N ILE A 130 -11.33 13.78 -7.31
CA ILE A 130 -10.03 13.49 -7.92
C ILE A 130 -9.92 11.98 -8.22
N GLN A 131 -10.23 11.12 -7.23
CA GLN A 131 -10.17 9.67 -7.41
C GLN A 131 -11.16 9.15 -8.45
N SER A 132 -12.35 9.76 -8.54
CA SER A 132 -13.32 9.48 -9.60
C SER A 132 -12.81 9.87 -10.99
N ASN A 133 -12.14 11.02 -11.12
CA ASN A 133 -11.50 11.45 -12.37
C ASN A 133 -10.34 10.50 -12.77
N LEU A 134 -9.57 10.01 -11.79
CA LEU A 134 -8.55 8.99 -12.00
C LEU A 134 -9.15 7.64 -12.44
N GLY A 135 -10.39 7.35 -12.06
CA GLY A 135 -11.11 6.13 -12.41
C GLY A 135 -10.54 4.87 -11.77
N SER A 136 -9.96 4.97 -10.57
CA SER A 136 -9.40 3.82 -9.86
C SER A 136 -10.47 2.78 -9.53
N THR A 137 -10.04 1.56 -9.24
CA THR A 137 -10.93 0.46 -8.83
C THR A 137 -11.41 0.66 -7.40
N ILE A 138 -10.48 1.05 -6.53
CA ILE A 138 -10.71 1.27 -5.10
C ILE A 138 -10.22 2.68 -4.76
N ALA A 139 -11.05 3.47 -4.12
CA ALA A 139 -10.71 4.76 -3.56
C ALA A 139 -10.63 4.68 -2.03
N MET A 140 -9.63 5.35 -1.44
CA MET A 140 -9.54 5.51 0.01
C MET A 140 -10.31 6.75 0.44
N ALA A 141 -11.05 6.66 1.54
CA ALA A 141 -11.69 7.81 2.14
C ALA A 141 -10.66 8.84 2.62
N PHE A 142 -10.99 10.14 2.49
CA PHE A 142 -10.14 11.21 3.00
C PHE A 142 -10.16 11.21 4.53
N ASP A 143 -8.97 11.19 5.14
CA ASP A 143 -8.77 11.03 6.58
C ASP A 143 -7.75 12.02 7.13
N GLU A 144 -7.72 12.19 8.43
CA GLU A 144 -6.67 12.92 9.13
C GLU A 144 -5.71 11.96 9.80
N CYS A 145 -4.49 11.86 9.27
CA CYS A 145 -3.40 11.13 9.89
C CYS A 145 -2.75 12.00 10.98
N ALA A 146 -3.21 11.85 12.22
CA ALA A 146 -2.65 12.56 13.35
C ALA A 146 -1.26 12.03 13.72
N PRO A 147 -0.33 12.89 14.25
CA PRO A 147 0.96 12.41 14.72
C PRO A 147 0.82 11.36 15.83
N ALA A 148 1.60 10.27 15.78
CA ALA A 148 1.50 9.15 16.74
C ALA A 148 1.63 9.59 18.21
N LYS A 149 2.39 10.66 18.49
CA LYS A 149 2.62 11.23 19.83
C LYS A 149 1.77 12.46 20.13
N ALA A 150 0.71 12.72 19.36
CA ALA A 150 -0.20 13.81 19.69
C ALA A 150 -0.97 13.52 20.99
N ASP A 151 -1.39 14.58 21.68
CA ASP A 151 -2.15 14.42 22.91
C ASP A 151 -3.51 13.74 22.64
N ARG A 152 -4.03 13.04 23.65
CA ARG A 152 -5.26 12.26 23.54
C ARG A 152 -6.47 13.08 23.07
N LYS A 153 -6.59 14.34 23.53
CA LYS A 153 -7.70 15.21 23.15
C LYS A 153 -7.64 15.55 21.65
N TYR A 154 -6.43 15.80 21.14
CA TYR A 154 -6.25 16.02 19.71
C TYR A 154 -6.64 14.76 18.90
N ILE A 155 -6.21 13.56 19.35
CA ILE A 155 -6.55 12.30 18.68
C ILE A 155 -8.07 12.09 18.64
N ILE A 156 -8.78 12.30 19.76
CA ILE A 156 -10.26 12.20 19.78
C ILE A 156 -10.87 13.13 18.74
N ASN A 157 -10.48 14.41 18.71
CA ASN A 157 -11.02 15.38 17.75
C ASN A 157 -10.70 15.02 16.30
N SER A 158 -9.52 14.48 16.04
CA SER A 158 -9.09 14.00 14.71
C SER A 158 -9.92 12.81 14.25
N VAL A 159 -10.16 11.84 15.13
CA VAL A 159 -10.98 10.65 14.84
C VAL A 159 -12.43 11.05 14.58
N GLU A 160 -13.01 11.94 15.40
CA GLU A 160 -14.36 12.47 15.19
C GLU A 160 -14.49 13.16 13.82
N ARG A 161 -13.50 13.96 13.43
CA ARG A 161 -13.45 14.60 12.11
C ARG A 161 -13.34 13.57 10.99
N THR A 162 -12.45 12.60 11.14
CA THR A 162 -12.27 11.52 10.16
C THR A 162 -13.54 10.72 9.94
N THR A 163 -14.32 10.47 11.00
CA THR A 163 -15.63 9.80 10.89
C THR A 163 -16.60 10.62 10.04
N ARG A 164 -16.76 11.92 10.35
CA ARG A 164 -17.65 12.80 9.56
C ARG A 164 -17.16 12.95 8.11
N TRP A 165 -15.85 13.00 7.89
CA TRP A 165 -15.27 13.03 6.56
C TRP A 165 -15.55 11.74 5.78
N LEU A 166 -15.52 10.58 6.44
CA LEU A 166 -15.86 9.30 5.82
C LEU A 166 -17.32 9.26 5.34
N GLU A 167 -18.26 9.77 6.14
CA GLU A 167 -19.67 9.89 5.75
C GLU A 167 -19.83 10.79 4.52
N ARG A 168 -19.13 11.92 4.46
CA ARG A 168 -19.08 12.82 3.31
C ARG A 168 -18.48 12.12 2.08
N CYS A 169 -17.35 11.40 2.24
CA CYS A 169 -16.75 10.61 1.17
C CYS A 169 -17.74 9.59 0.59
N LYS A 170 -18.44 8.85 1.45
CA LYS A 170 -19.44 7.86 1.01
C LYS A 170 -20.56 8.50 0.22
N LYS A 171 -21.10 9.61 0.71
CA LYS A 171 -22.15 10.37 0.03
C LYS A 171 -21.68 10.85 -1.35
N GLU A 172 -20.49 11.44 -1.41
CA GLU A 172 -19.93 11.97 -2.66
C GLU A 172 -19.58 10.86 -3.64
N MET A 173 -19.00 9.73 -3.18
CA MET A 173 -18.77 8.57 -4.02
C MET A 173 -20.05 8.08 -4.70
N ASN A 174 -21.14 7.92 -3.93
CA ASN A 174 -22.43 7.49 -4.46
C ASN A 174 -22.95 8.46 -5.51
N ARG A 175 -22.82 9.77 -5.29
CA ARG A 175 -23.19 10.80 -6.25
C ARG A 175 -22.37 10.68 -7.54
N LEU A 176 -21.02 10.57 -7.40
CA LEU A 176 -20.11 10.48 -8.54
C LEU A 176 -20.35 9.20 -9.35
N ASN A 177 -20.55 8.05 -8.71
CA ASN A 177 -20.83 6.79 -9.38
C ASN A 177 -22.16 6.79 -10.18
N SER A 178 -23.09 7.72 -9.87
CA SER A 178 -24.37 7.88 -10.59
C SER A 178 -24.26 8.77 -11.84
N LEU A 179 -23.17 9.51 -12.04
CA LEU A 179 -23.00 10.42 -13.17
C LEU A 179 -22.69 9.65 -14.48
N GLU A 180 -23.16 10.18 -15.60
CA GLU A 180 -22.96 9.54 -16.92
C GLU A 180 -21.49 9.55 -17.35
N ASP A 181 -20.77 10.61 -17.06
CA ASP A 181 -19.38 10.85 -17.48
C ASP A 181 -18.32 10.29 -16.51
N THR A 182 -18.73 9.52 -15.48
CA THR A 182 -17.81 8.86 -14.55
C THR A 182 -17.08 7.70 -15.23
N ILE A 183 -15.75 7.69 -15.12
CA ILE A 183 -14.89 6.66 -15.73
C ILE A 183 -15.20 5.27 -15.16
N ASN A 184 -15.31 5.14 -13.86
CA ASN A 184 -15.63 3.87 -13.18
C ASN A 184 -16.84 4.06 -12.26
N LYS A 185 -18.03 3.68 -12.73
CA LYS A 185 -19.29 3.77 -11.98
C LYS A 185 -19.41 2.74 -10.84
N SER A 186 -18.49 1.82 -10.77
CA SER A 186 -18.39 0.78 -9.74
C SER A 186 -17.17 0.96 -8.85
N GLN A 187 -16.68 2.20 -8.73
CA GLN A 187 -15.56 2.51 -7.85
C GLN A 187 -15.93 2.19 -6.40
N MET A 188 -15.07 1.41 -5.72
CA MET A 188 -15.25 0.95 -4.36
C MET A 188 -14.65 1.93 -3.35
N LEU A 189 -15.20 2.00 -2.14
CA LEU A 189 -14.71 2.86 -1.06
C LEU A 189 -14.19 2.04 0.11
N PHE A 190 -12.94 2.30 0.51
CA PHE A 190 -12.37 1.80 1.76
C PHE A 190 -12.32 2.91 2.80
N GLY A 191 -12.84 2.64 4.01
CA GLY A 191 -12.71 3.52 5.17
C GLY A 191 -11.42 3.28 5.93
N ILE A 192 -10.99 4.28 6.70
CA ILE A 192 -9.71 4.22 7.42
C ILE A 192 -9.96 4.35 8.92
N ASN A 193 -9.60 3.32 9.68
CA ASN A 193 -9.56 3.37 11.15
C ASN A 193 -8.37 4.21 11.61
N GLN A 194 -8.61 5.16 12.50
CA GLN A 194 -7.64 6.04 13.12
C GLN A 194 -7.72 5.97 14.65
N GLY A 195 -6.74 6.53 15.38
CA GLY A 195 -6.73 6.55 16.85
C GLY A 195 -5.33 6.46 17.49
N ALA A 196 -4.27 6.63 16.69
CA ALA A 196 -2.87 6.49 17.14
C ALA A 196 -2.64 5.12 17.82
N ILE A 197 -2.10 5.11 19.05
CA ILE A 197 -1.84 3.90 19.86
C ILE A 197 -2.88 3.71 20.98
N TYR A 198 -4.01 4.43 20.95
CA TYR A 198 -5.04 4.37 21.99
C TYR A 198 -6.10 3.32 21.63
N ASP A 199 -6.10 2.20 22.30
CA ASP A 199 -6.96 1.04 22.03
C ASP A 199 -8.45 1.39 22.07
N ASP A 200 -8.90 2.07 23.10
CA ASP A 200 -10.31 2.45 23.29
C ASP A 200 -10.80 3.38 22.16
N ILE A 201 -9.98 4.33 21.71
CA ILE A 201 -10.31 5.23 20.60
C ILE A 201 -10.36 4.44 19.29
N ARG A 202 -9.39 3.55 19.06
CA ARG A 202 -9.34 2.70 17.88
C ARG A 202 -10.53 1.76 17.79
N ILE A 203 -10.87 1.09 18.90
CA ILE A 203 -11.97 0.14 18.98
C ILE A 203 -13.32 0.85 18.75
N ASP A 204 -13.53 2.00 19.40
CA ASP A 204 -14.74 2.81 19.18
C ASP A 204 -14.86 3.21 17.71
N HIS A 205 -13.79 3.75 17.15
CA HIS A 205 -13.79 4.16 15.74
C HIS A 205 -13.99 2.97 14.78
N ALA A 206 -13.40 1.79 15.06
CA ALA A 206 -13.62 0.60 14.25
C ALA A 206 -15.09 0.19 14.21
N LYS A 207 -15.77 0.19 15.37
CA LYS A 207 -17.21 -0.10 15.46
C LYS A 207 -18.04 0.90 14.66
N ARG A 208 -17.77 2.20 14.82
CA ARG A 208 -18.52 3.27 14.13
C ARG A 208 -18.36 3.21 12.60
N ILE A 209 -17.14 3.04 12.08
CA ILE A 209 -16.95 2.97 10.63
C ILE A 209 -17.52 1.67 10.04
N SER A 210 -17.60 0.59 10.85
CA SER A 210 -18.19 -0.68 10.41
C SER A 210 -19.70 -0.57 10.15
N GLU A 211 -20.40 0.35 10.82
CA GLU A 211 -21.83 0.61 10.59
C GLU A 211 -22.13 1.24 9.23
N LEU A 212 -21.12 1.81 8.58
CA LEU A 212 -21.27 2.46 7.27
C LEU A 212 -21.32 1.48 6.08
N ASP A 213 -21.13 0.18 6.29
CA ASP A 213 -21.13 -0.85 5.24
C ASP A 213 -20.33 -0.44 4.01
N LEU A 214 -19.03 -0.40 4.15
CA LEU A 214 -18.08 -0.05 3.08
C LEU A 214 -17.61 -1.32 2.34
N ASP A 215 -16.88 -1.13 1.22
CA ASP A 215 -16.32 -2.24 0.44
C ASP A 215 -15.09 -2.86 1.11
N GLY A 216 -14.41 -2.13 1.98
CA GLY A 216 -13.27 -2.59 2.77
C GLY A 216 -12.87 -1.58 3.85
N TYR A 217 -11.96 -2.01 4.72
CA TYR A 217 -11.53 -1.23 5.88
C TYR A 217 -10.02 -1.24 6.00
N ALA A 218 -9.44 -0.07 6.25
CA ALA A 218 -8.00 0.06 6.46
C ALA A 218 -7.69 0.43 7.92
N VAL A 219 -6.52 0.04 8.38
CA VAL A 219 -5.90 0.53 9.61
C VAL A 219 -4.81 1.51 9.20
N GLY A 220 -5.02 2.79 9.48
CA GLY A 220 -4.14 3.88 9.08
C GLY A 220 -3.25 4.39 10.21
N CYS A 221 -2.28 5.24 9.83
CA CYS A 221 -1.34 5.91 10.74
C CYS A 221 -0.64 4.96 11.72
N LEU A 222 -0.17 3.83 11.21
CA LEU A 222 0.82 2.97 11.83
C LEU A 222 2.11 3.01 10.98
N ALA A 223 3.24 2.56 11.54
CA ALA A 223 4.58 2.71 10.96
C ALA A 223 5.00 4.19 10.77
N VAL A 224 4.53 5.08 11.67
CA VAL A 224 4.81 6.52 11.65
C VAL A 224 5.52 7.01 12.92
N GLY A 225 6.11 6.10 13.71
CA GLY A 225 6.91 6.42 14.89
C GLY A 225 6.67 5.56 16.12
N GLU A 226 5.71 4.66 16.10
CA GLU A 226 5.52 3.59 17.10
C GLU A 226 6.49 2.44 16.86
N THR A 227 6.64 1.56 17.86
CA THR A 227 7.41 0.32 17.74
C THR A 227 6.61 -0.74 16.97
N HIS A 228 7.29 -1.80 16.52
CA HIS A 228 6.60 -2.93 15.88
C HIS A 228 5.64 -3.63 16.84
N GLU A 229 6.03 -3.74 18.11
CA GLU A 229 5.21 -4.34 19.17
C GLU A 229 3.93 -3.53 19.41
N GLU A 230 4.02 -2.20 19.47
CA GLU A 230 2.86 -1.31 19.57
C GLU A 230 1.95 -1.45 18.35
N MET A 231 2.50 -1.52 17.15
CA MET A 231 1.74 -1.75 15.93
C MET A 231 1.00 -3.10 15.98
N TYR A 232 1.67 -4.18 16.39
CA TYR A 232 1.04 -5.51 16.47
C TYR A 232 -0.05 -5.54 17.55
N HIS A 233 0.18 -4.89 18.69
CA HIS A 233 -0.83 -4.74 19.73
C HIS A 233 -2.08 -4.03 19.20
N VAL A 234 -1.92 -2.91 18.52
CA VAL A 234 -3.05 -2.20 17.89
C VAL A 234 -3.82 -3.10 16.93
N LEU A 235 -3.14 -3.91 16.11
CA LEU A 235 -3.81 -4.84 15.21
C LEU A 235 -4.57 -5.93 15.97
N ASP A 236 -4.00 -6.46 17.05
CA ASP A 236 -4.65 -7.46 17.89
C ASP A 236 -5.94 -6.94 18.51
N GLU A 237 -5.96 -5.66 18.93
CA GLU A 237 -7.11 -5.01 19.54
C GLU A 237 -8.18 -4.54 18.52
N VAL A 238 -7.78 -4.10 17.34
CA VAL A 238 -8.68 -3.41 16.40
C VAL A 238 -9.30 -4.34 15.36
N VAL A 239 -8.50 -5.24 14.77
CA VAL A 239 -8.96 -6.09 13.65
C VAL A 239 -10.20 -6.94 14.00
N PRO A 240 -10.36 -7.46 15.23
CA PRO A 240 -11.58 -8.19 15.59
C PRO A 240 -12.88 -7.40 15.51
N TYR A 241 -12.81 -6.06 15.57
CA TYR A 241 -13.99 -5.17 15.49
C TYR A 241 -14.29 -4.67 14.09
N LEU A 242 -13.41 -4.96 13.11
CA LEU A 242 -13.69 -4.70 11.70
C LEU A 242 -14.49 -5.85 11.08
N PRO A 243 -15.34 -5.59 10.06
CA PRO A 243 -16.14 -6.62 9.41
C PRO A 243 -15.30 -7.74 8.81
N GLN A 244 -15.42 -8.96 9.33
CA GLN A 244 -14.61 -10.10 8.90
C GLN A 244 -14.95 -10.61 7.50
N ASN A 245 -16.11 -10.24 6.96
CA ASN A 245 -16.57 -10.55 5.60
C ASN A 245 -16.17 -9.45 4.58
N LYS A 246 -15.31 -8.55 4.96
CA LYS A 246 -14.73 -7.48 4.11
C LYS A 246 -13.20 -7.54 4.18
N PRO A 247 -12.48 -7.05 3.16
CA PRO A 247 -11.02 -7.01 3.20
C PRO A 247 -10.52 -5.99 4.23
N THR A 248 -9.43 -6.32 4.91
CA THR A 248 -8.72 -5.45 5.85
C THR A 248 -7.36 -5.06 5.28
N TYR A 249 -7.06 -3.76 5.24
CA TYR A 249 -5.85 -3.20 4.67
C TYR A 249 -5.00 -2.51 5.74
N LEU A 250 -3.73 -2.88 5.87
CA LEU A 250 -2.74 -2.19 6.72
C LEU A 250 -1.90 -1.26 5.86
N MET A 251 -2.10 0.05 6.03
CA MET A 251 -1.52 1.08 5.17
C MET A 251 -0.04 1.33 5.47
N GLY A 252 0.77 1.41 4.41
CA GLY A 252 2.17 1.81 4.49
C GLY A 252 3.13 0.77 5.09
N VAL A 253 2.69 -0.44 5.34
CA VAL A 253 3.46 -1.53 5.93
C VAL A 253 3.72 -2.64 4.88
N GLY A 254 4.88 -3.17 4.71
CA GLY A 254 6.17 -2.76 5.10
C GLY A 254 7.30 -3.74 4.90
N THR A 255 7.92 -4.14 5.98
CA THR A 255 8.98 -5.14 5.92
C THR A 255 8.40 -6.54 5.77
N PRO A 256 9.16 -7.53 5.21
CA PRO A 256 8.68 -8.92 5.15
C PRO A 256 8.22 -9.47 6.50
N ALA A 257 8.93 -9.15 7.57
CA ALA A 257 8.57 -9.57 8.93
C ALA A 257 7.23 -8.96 9.39
N ASN A 258 7.03 -7.66 9.14
CA ASN A 258 5.77 -6.99 9.49
C ASN A 258 4.59 -7.56 8.70
N ILE A 259 4.79 -7.90 7.43
CA ILE A 259 3.75 -8.53 6.60
C ILE A 259 3.35 -9.88 7.20
N LEU A 260 4.33 -10.74 7.50
CA LEU A 260 4.08 -12.06 8.10
C LEU A 260 3.30 -11.96 9.42
N GLU A 261 3.72 -11.06 10.32
CA GLU A 261 3.05 -10.83 11.59
C GLU A 261 1.64 -10.23 11.44
N SER A 262 1.44 -9.37 10.44
CA SER A 262 0.14 -8.72 10.23
C SER A 262 -0.87 -9.65 9.54
N VAL A 263 -0.43 -10.53 8.64
CA VAL A 263 -1.30 -11.58 8.08
C VAL A 263 -1.81 -12.52 9.17
N ASP A 264 -0.97 -12.88 10.14
CA ASP A 264 -1.38 -13.68 11.32
C ASP A 264 -2.47 -13.00 12.16
N ARG A 265 -2.61 -11.67 12.01
CA ARG A 265 -3.62 -10.83 12.68
C ARG A 265 -4.85 -10.51 11.81
N GLY A 266 -4.92 -11.09 10.62
CA GLY A 266 -6.09 -10.99 9.73
C GLY A 266 -6.03 -9.87 8.70
N ILE A 267 -4.85 -9.33 8.39
CA ILE A 267 -4.68 -8.32 7.33
C ILE A 267 -4.61 -8.97 5.95
N ASP A 268 -5.31 -8.39 4.98
CA ASP A 268 -5.45 -8.89 3.61
C ASP A 268 -4.65 -8.08 2.58
N PHE A 269 -4.54 -6.75 2.75
CA PHE A 269 -3.91 -5.84 1.80
C PHE A 269 -2.75 -5.10 2.45
N PHE A 270 -1.68 -4.92 1.69
CA PHE A 270 -0.47 -4.20 2.10
C PHE A 270 0.04 -3.31 0.98
N ASP A 271 0.67 -2.20 1.34
CA ASP A 271 1.50 -1.40 0.46
C ASP A 271 2.72 -0.88 1.21
N CYS A 272 3.80 -0.66 0.52
CA CYS A 272 4.94 0.10 1.03
C CYS A 272 5.85 0.54 -0.11
N VAL A 273 6.49 1.69 0.05
CA VAL A 273 7.51 2.16 -0.90
C VAL A 273 8.88 1.47 -0.71
N TYR A 274 9.05 0.65 0.33
CA TYR A 274 10.33 0.02 0.65
C TYR A 274 10.92 -0.82 -0.48
N PRO A 275 10.16 -1.68 -1.19
CA PRO A 275 10.73 -2.47 -2.29
C PRO A 275 11.42 -1.60 -3.34
N SER A 276 10.71 -0.61 -3.86
CA SER A 276 11.24 0.29 -4.89
C SER A 276 12.27 1.27 -4.33
N ARG A 277 12.07 1.82 -3.11
CA ARG A 277 13.03 2.73 -2.48
C ARG A 277 14.36 2.03 -2.19
N ASN A 278 14.34 0.87 -1.55
CA ASN A 278 15.55 0.09 -1.26
C ASN A 278 16.24 -0.36 -2.55
N GLY A 279 15.49 -0.87 -3.54
CA GLY A 279 16.05 -1.27 -4.84
C GLY A 279 16.81 -0.15 -5.55
N ARG A 280 16.25 1.06 -5.56
CA ARG A 280 16.93 2.24 -6.13
C ARG A 280 18.26 2.58 -5.45
N HIS A 281 18.46 2.13 -4.22
CA HIS A 281 19.69 2.32 -3.45
C HIS A 281 20.54 1.03 -3.36
N GLY A 282 20.30 0.06 -4.26
CA GLY A 282 21.08 -1.17 -4.32
C GLY A 282 20.84 -2.15 -3.17
N HIS A 283 19.80 -1.93 -2.37
CA HIS A 283 19.39 -2.85 -1.32
C HIS A 283 18.30 -3.78 -1.86
N VAL A 284 18.56 -5.08 -1.84
CA VAL A 284 17.64 -6.09 -2.36
C VAL A 284 17.24 -7.08 -1.26
N TYR A 285 16.02 -7.58 -1.34
CA TYR A 285 15.46 -8.53 -0.39
C TYR A 285 15.69 -9.95 -0.88
N THR A 286 15.99 -10.84 0.05
CA THR A 286 16.09 -12.29 -0.18
C THR A 286 15.34 -13.01 0.95
N LYS A 287 15.09 -14.30 0.79
CA LYS A 287 14.49 -15.13 1.86
C LYS A 287 15.30 -15.15 3.16
N PHE A 288 16.58 -14.75 3.09
CA PHE A 288 17.48 -14.69 4.25
C PHE A 288 17.64 -13.27 4.82
N GLY A 289 17.01 -12.25 4.23
CA GLY A 289 17.12 -10.87 4.66
C GLY A 289 17.57 -9.93 3.55
N LYS A 290 17.89 -8.70 3.92
CA LYS A 290 18.24 -7.63 3.00
C LYS A 290 19.74 -7.54 2.79
N ILE A 291 20.20 -7.53 1.53
CA ILE A 291 21.62 -7.36 1.17
C ILE A 291 21.86 -6.05 0.43
N ASN A 292 23.07 -5.48 0.56
CA ASN A 292 23.48 -4.27 -0.15
C ASN A 292 24.48 -4.63 -1.25
N LEU A 293 24.05 -4.52 -2.50
CA LEU A 293 24.85 -4.87 -3.67
C LEU A 293 26.03 -3.91 -3.93
N PHE A 294 26.11 -2.76 -3.25
CA PHE A 294 27.31 -1.93 -3.29
C PHE A 294 28.52 -2.52 -2.56
N ASN A 295 28.32 -3.52 -1.69
CA ASN A 295 29.39 -4.15 -0.92
C ASN A 295 30.47 -4.77 -1.83
N ALA A 296 31.75 -4.62 -1.45
CA ALA A 296 32.90 -5.09 -2.22
C ALA A 296 32.89 -6.61 -2.44
N LYS A 297 32.35 -7.39 -1.50
CA LYS A 297 32.26 -8.85 -1.60
C LYS A 297 31.52 -9.34 -2.85
N TYR A 298 30.67 -8.50 -3.47
CA TYR A 298 29.93 -8.84 -4.68
C TYR A 298 30.64 -8.47 -5.99
N GLU A 299 31.86 -7.94 -5.92
CA GLU A 299 32.61 -7.46 -7.11
C GLU A 299 32.90 -8.57 -8.13
N LYS A 300 33.15 -9.78 -7.64
CA LYS A 300 33.44 -10.96 -8.45
C LYS A 300 32.39 -12.07 -8.30
N ASP A 301 31.23 -11.71 -7.71
CA ASP A 301 30.17 -12.68 -7.43
C ASP A 301 29.31 -12.90 -8.68
N THR A 302 29.48 -14.05 -9.31
CA THR A 302 28.77 -14.47 -10.53
C THR A 302 27.37 -15.03 -10.25
N SER A 303 26.97 -15.19 -8.97
CA SER A 303 25.66 -15.70 -8.58
C SER A 303 24.55 -14.67 -8.87
N PRO A 304 23.28 -15.10 -9.04
CA PRO A 304 22.13 -14.20 -9.08
C PRO A 304 21.92 -13.50 -7.72
N ILE A 305 21.03 -12.51 -7.66
CA ILE A 305 20.68 -11.86 -6.39
C ILE A 305 20.22 -12.91 -5.38
N GLU A 306 19.41 -13.86 -5.80
CA GLU A 306 18.93 -14.98 -4.98
C GLU A 306 18.89 -16.27 -5.82
N GLU A 307 19.49 -17.33 -5.30
CA GLU A 307 19.47 -18.64 -5.95
C GLU A 307 18.04 -19.20 -6.02
N GLY A 308 17.65 -19.69 -7.19
CA GLY A 308 16.33 -20.23 -7.47
C GLY A 308 15.26 -19.18 -7.75
N CYS A 309 15.54 -17.89 -7.57
CA CYS A 309 14.60 -16.81 -7.89
C CYS A 309 14.35 -16.71 -9.39
N GLN A 310 13.08 -16.66 -9.79
CA GLN A 310 12.64 -16.62 -11.19
C GLN A 310 12.40 -15.21 -11.74
N CYS A 311 12.73 -14.15 -11.00
CA CYS A 311 12.59 -12.80 -11.52
C CYS A 311 13.51 -12.53 -12.71
N PRO A 312 13.14 -11.59 -13.61
CA PRO A 312 13.97 -11.27 -14.79
C PRO A 312 15.42 -10.87 -14.46
N ALA A 313 15.64 -10.23 -13.30
CA ALA A 313 16.99 -9.86 -12.86
C ALA A 313 17.83 -11.10 -12.52
N CYS A 314 17.31 -12.02 -11.69
CA CYS A 314 18.05 -13.21 -11.25
C CYS A 314 18.27 -14.23 -12.37
N ARG A 315 17.32 -14.35 -13.31
CA ARG A 315 17.47 -15.28 -14.45
C ARG A 315 18.58 -14.87 -15.43
N ASN A 316 18.93 -13.59 -15.49
CA ASN A 316 19.76 -13.08 -16.58
C ASN A 316 21.06 -12.41 -16.09
N TYR A 317 21.16 -11.98 -14.83
CA TYR A 317 22.26 -11.13 -14.39
C TYR A 317 22.86 -11.57 -13.06
N SER A 318 24.19 -11.42 -12.95
CA SER A 318 24.94 -11.68 -11.73
C SER A 318 24.96 -10.48 -10.78
N ARG A 319 25.22 -10.74 -9.51
CA ARG A 319 25.48 -9.70 -8.50
C ARG A 319 26.64 -8.78 -8.91
N ALA A 320 27.69 -9.34 -9.48
CA ALA A 320 28.86 -8.57 -9.97
C ALA A 320 28.45 -7.55 -11.04
N TYR A 321 27.66 -7.98 -12.02
CA TYR A 321 27.19 -7.08 -13.09
C TYR A 321 26.26 -5.98 -12.54
N ILE A 322 25.29 -6.35 -11.73
CA ILE A 322 24.36 -5.38 -11.11
C ILE A 322 25.12 -4.37 -10.25
N ARG A 323 26.10 -4.85 -9.45
CA ARG A 323 26.98 -3.97 -8.67
C ARG A 323 27.75 -3.00 -9.57
N HIS A 324 28.33 -3.48 -10.69
CA HIS A 324 29.01 -2.62 -11.67
C HIS A 324 28.07 -1.51 -12.15
N LEU A 325 26.85 -1.84 -12.59
CA LEU A 325 25.86 -0.87 -13.06
C LEU A 325 25.52 0.17 -11.98
N LEU A 326 25.31 -0.28 -10.73
CA LEU A 326 25.03 0.64 -9.60
C LEU A 326 26.21 1.58 -9.35
N LYS A 327 27.46 1.08 -9.39
CA LYS A 327 28.68 1.89 -9.24
C LYS A 327 28.86 2.89 -10.39
N ALA A 328 28.55 2.48 -11.61
CA ALA A 328 28.55 3.32 -12.80
C ALA A 328 27.35 4.30 -12.84
N LYS A 329 26.41 4.23 -11.89
CA LYS A 329 25.17 4.99 -11.85
C LYS A 329 24.26 4.77 -13.07
N GLU A 330 24.35 3.60 -13.68
CA GLU A 330 23.48 3.21 -14.78
C GLU A 330 22.06 2.91 -14.27
N MET A 331 21.05 3.46 -14.93
CA MET A 331 19.64 3.28 -14.55
C MET A 331 19.22 1.80 -14.58
N LEU A 332 19.83 0.98 -15.45
CA LEU A 332 19.55 -0.45 -15.52
C LEU A 332 19.84 -1.15 -14.19
N GLY A 333 20.93 -0.80 -13.48
CA GLY A 333 21.24 -1.39 -12.17
C GLY A 333 20.15 -1.13 -11.14
N MET A 334 19.62 0.10 -11.09
CA MET A 334 18.50 0.47 -10.26
C MET A 334 17.24 -0.31 -10.65
N ARG A 335 16.90 -0.36 -11.94
CA ARG A 335 15.73 -1.07 -12.46
C ARG A 335 15.74 -2.54 -12.08
N LEU A 336 16.87 -3.23 -12.26
CA LEU A 336 17.02 -4.65 -11.92
C LEU A 336 16.81 -4.91 -10.43
N CYS A 337 17.36 -4.07 -9.55
CA CYS A 337 17.15 -4.18 -8.12
C CYS A 337 15.67 -3.95 -7.72
N VAL A 338 15.02 -2.94 -8.31
CA VAL A 338 13.61 -2.65 -8.05
C VAL A 338 12.73 -3.81 -8.52
N LEU A 339 12.96 -4.30 -9.74
CA LEU A 339 12.20 -5.39 -10.33
C LEU A 339 12.31 -6.68 -9.49
N HIS A 340 13.54 -7.01 -9.03
CA HIS A 340 13.75 -8.13 -8.12
C HIS A 340 12.97 -7.96 -6.81
N ASN A 341 13.03 -6.77 -6.19
CA ASN A 341 12.33 -6.53 -4.92
C ASN A 341 10.81 -6.63 -5.07
N LEU A 342 10.24 -6.10 -6.15
CA LEU A 342 8.79 -6.21 -6.40
C LEU A 342 8.38 -7.66 -6.62
N TYR A 343 9.16 -8.42 -7.39
CA TYR A 343 8.96 -9.86 -7.56
C TYR A 343 9.03 -10.59 -6.23
N PHE A 344 10.03 -10.30 -5.39
CA PHE A 344 10.18 -10.91 -4.07
C PHE A 344 8.94 -10.69 -3.21
N TYR A 345 8.39 -9.47 -3.16
CA TYR A 345 7.19 -9.18 -2.38
C TYR A 345 5.94 -9.88 -2.94
N ASN A 346 5.75 -9.87 -4.26
CA ASN A 346 4.64 -10.58 -4.89
C ASN A 346 4.70 -12.09 -4.60
N HIS A 347 5.90 -12.67 -4.70
CA HIS A 347 6.11 -14.10 -4.46
C HIS A 347 6.01 -14.47 -2.97
N LEU A 348 6.46 -13.62 -2.07
CA LEU A 348 6.21 -13.78 -0.62
C LEU A 348 4.71 -13.91 -0.33
N MET A 349 3.86 -13.10 -0.99
CA MET A 349 2.42 -13.19 -0.82
C MET A 349 1.84 -14.49 -1.41
N GLU A 350 2.42 -15.03 -2.48
CA GLU A 350 2.07 -16.35 -3.01
C GLU A 350 2.41 -17.46 -2.02
N ASP A 351 3.61 -17.44 -1.45
CA ASP A 351 4.05 -18.38 -0.42
C ASP A 351 3.13 -18.34 0.81
N ILE A 352 2.75 -17.13 1.26
CA ILE A 352 1.80 -16.92 2.36
C ILE A 352 0.45 -17.55 2.04
N ARG A 353 -0.12 -17.29 0.87
CA ARG A 353 -1.39 -17.90 0.45
C ARG A 353 -1.30 -19.41 0.40
N GLY A 354 -0.21 -19.95 -0.15
CA GLY A 354 0.05 -21.40 -0.18
C GLY A 354 0.11 -22.02 1.23
N ALA A 355 0.75 -21.35 2.18
CA ALA A 355 0.83 -21.82 3.56
C ALA A 355 -0.54 -21.78 4.27
N ILE A 356 -1.37 -20.77 4.02
CA ILE A 356 -2.74 -20.73 4.54
C ILE A 356 -3.59 -21.85 3.92
N ASP A 357 -3.49 -22.05 2.61
CA ASP A 357 -4.20 -23.13 1.89
C ASP A 357 -3.77 -24.52 2.40
N ALA A 358 -2.52 -24.70 2.80
CA ALA A 358 -2.01 -25.91 3.40
C ALA A 358 -2.37 -26.07 4.89
N GLY A 359 -2.83 -25.02 5.58
CA GLY A 359 -3.13 -25.03 7.03
C GLY A 359 -1.89 -25.11 7.91
N ASN A 360 -0.77 -24.55 7.47
CA ASN A 360 0.51 -24.55 8.18
C ASN A 360 1.14 -23.14 8.28
N TYR A 361 0.31 -22.10 8.22
CA TYR A 361 0.78 -20.70 8.17
C TYR A 361 1.68 -20.33 9.36
N LYS A 362 1.33 -20.78 10.57
CA LYS A 362 2.14 -20.51 11.76
C LYS A 362 3.58 -21.04 11.60
N SER A 363 3.74 -22.30 11.21
CA SER A 363 5.06 -22.91 11.01
C SER A 363 5.84 -22.20 9.91
N PHE A 364 5.18 -21.87 8.81
CA PHE A 364 5.77 -21.09 7.70
C PHE A 364 6.24 -19.71 8.19
N LYS A 365 5.41 -18.98 8.93
CA LYS A 365 5.75 -17.68 9.51
C LYS A 365 6.98 -17.77 10.40
N ASP A 366 6.98 -18.71 11.35
CA ASP A 366 8.07 -18.87 12.32
C ASP A 366 9.40 -19.20 11.62
N GLU A 367 9.39 -20.08 10.62
CA GLU A 367 10.56 -20.39 9.81
C GLU A 367 11.08 -19.15 9.05
N ARG A 368 10.19 -18.42 8.39
CA ARG A 368 10.57 -17.22 7.64
C ARG A 368 11.14 -16.12 8.54
N LEU A 369 10.53 -15.89 9.70
CA LEU A 369 11.03 -14.93 10.68
C LEU A 369 12.39 -15.34 11.25
N TYR A 370 12.63 -16.62 11.47
CA TYR A 370 13.93 -17.14 11.90
C TYR A 370 15.02 -16.87 10.83
N LEU A 371 14.73 -17.15 9.56
CA LEU A 371 15.67 -16.90 8.46
C LEU A 371 16.01 -15.40 8.34
N LEU A 372 15.03 -14.52 8.41
CA LEU A 372 15.22 -13.07 8.35
C LEU A 372 16.11 -12.56 9.50
N LYS A 373 15.88 -13.01 10.73
CA LYS A 373 16.66 -12.61 11.94
C LYS A 373 18.09 -13.12 11.93
N THR A 374 18.32 -14.28 11.35
CA THR A 374 19.65 -14.93 11.37
C THR A 374 20.62 -14.23 10.42
N TYR A 375 20.15 -13.61 9.36
CA TYR A 375 21.01 -12.95 8.37
C TYR A 375 21.36 -11.50 8.76
N ASP A 376 20.51 -10.78 9.48
CA ASP A 376 20.80 -9.43 9.95
C ASP A 376 21.94 -9.38 11.02
N LYS A 377 22.37 -10.55 11.52
CA LYS A 377 23.47 -10.69 12.48
C LYS A 377 24.81 -11.04 11.81
N LYS A 378 24.87 -11.25 10.50
CA LYS A 378 26.06 -11.54 9.69
C LYS A 378 26.37 -10.39 8.73
#